data_d1a726f8184941504894b93a25953e4d
#
_entry.id   d1a726f8184941504894b93a25953e4d
#
_cell.length_a   1.000
_cell.length_b   1.000
_cell.length_c   1.000
_cell.angle_alpha   90.00
_cell.angle_beta   90.00
_cell.angle_gamma   90.00
#
_symmetry.space_group_name_H-M   'P 1'
#
loop_
_entity.id
_entity.type
_entity.pdbx_description
1 polymer ?
#
loop_
_entity_poly.entity_id
_entity_poly.type
_entity_poly.pdbx_seq_one_letter_code
_entity_poly.pdbx_strand_id
1 'polypeptide(L)'
;LSRKSLNAAGVLLLSASLAPISVTADQIYFSFDNDIVTGSDGDYSNGFVIGWHAKPEHNFSAASSVFQWQSALLFPQQTQQAHRGAQLYSRMWTPIEIAYDYPQSEERPYAGLLELESYTGVFSPSLAQKNWLSVGVMGPASGAEMLQSVVHKITSSTKPGGWDYQIENQLTFQLAYEVEALLTRQQAFENSQWDLSAFNHSMAGNFRSQSSVGLTLRWGDDLDQTFGQLSSQAGHLGNYTHSANSDGSWTAYARVQAGYRFNDLTIDGDLPYDSSLEIKHEQAQASLGVIWAFPTWSVRWSVDFYSKEYQSDVDDWHGYGVISYTKVL
;
A
#
# COMPACT_ATOMS: atom_id res chain seq x y z
N LEU A 1 -35.43 38.02 -18.79
CA LEU A 1 -34.49 38.27 -17.69
C LEU A 1 -34.84 37.34 -16.53
N SER A 2 -34.25 36.10 -16.51
CA SER A 2 -34.38 35.14 -15.42
C SER A 2 -33.02 35.01 -14.76
N ARG A 3 -32.90 35.40 -13.51
CA ARG A 3 -31.74 35.18 -12.66
C ARG A 3 -31.77 33.72 -12.19
N LYS A 4 -30.81 32.91 -12.65
CA LYS A 4 -30.51 31.63 -12.03
C LYS A 4 -29.75 31.88 -10.73
N SER A 5 -30.35 31.44 -9.63
CA SER A 5 -29.72 31.40 -8.31
C SER A 5 -28.61 30.34 -8.30
N LEU A 6 -27.39 30.77 -8.00
CA LEU A 6 -26.30 29.87 -7.63
C LEU A 6 -26.65 29.22 -6.29
N ASN A 7 -26.85 27.92 -6.31
CA ASN A 7 -26.81 27.13 -5.07
C ASN A 7 -25.34 26.92 -4.71
N ALA A 8 -24.87 27.60 -3.68
CA ALA A 8 -23.61 27.32 -3.05
C ALA A 8 -23.72 25.97 -2.32
N ALA A 9 -23.15 24.92 -2.87
CA ALA A 9 -22.90 23.69 -2.16
C ALA A 9 -21.90 23.98 -1.04
N GLY A 10 -22.37 23.95 0.20
CA GLY A 10 -21.55 24.15 1.37
C GLY A 10 -20.55 23.00 1.51
N VAL A 11 -19.29 23.30 1.31
CA VAL A 11 -18.18 22.48 1.74
C VAL A 11 -18.22 22.48 3.28
N LEU A 12 -18.74 21.39 3.87
CA LEU A 12 -18.57 21.13 5.29
C LEU A 12 -17.09 20.81 5.53
N LEU A 13 -16.30 21.86 5.77
CA LEU A 13 -15.03 21.73 6.45
C LEU A 13 -15.34 21.21 7.86
N LEU A 14 -15.23 19.88 8.06
CA LEU A 14 -15.07 19.35 9.40
C LEU A 14 -13.76 19.96 9.94
N SER A 15 -13.88 21.07 10.64
CA SER A 15 -12.86 21.53 11.56
C SER A 15 -12.85 20.56 12.74
N ALA A 16 -12.27 19.38 12.54
CA ALA A 16 -11.79 18.59 13.64
C ALA A 16 -10.81 19.51 14.38
N SER A 17 -11.21 20.01 15.54
CA SER A 17 -10.29 20.59 16.50
C SER A 17 -9.28 19.48 16.79
N LEU A 18 -8.13 19.52 16.13
CA LEU A 18 -6.95 18.78 16.50
C LEU A 18 -6.55 19.31 17.88
N ALA A 19 -7.17 18.76 18.94
CA ALA A 19 -6.52 18.76 20.22
C ALA A 19 -5.09 18.27 19.96
N PRO A 20 -4.05 18.87 20.58
CA PRO A 20 -2.71 18.35 20.47
C PRO A 20 -2.75 16.95 21.06
N ILE A 21 -2.95 15.95 20.20
CA ILE A 21 -2.66 14.58 20.52
C ILE A 21 -1.16 14.63 20.73
N SER A 22 -0.70 14.40 21.95
CA SER A 22 0.69 14.10 22.22
C SER A 22 0.94 12.76 21.51
N VAL A 23 1.26 12.85 20.23
CA VAL A 23 1.58 11.71 19.39
C VAL A 23 2.94 11.27 19.86
N THR A 24 2.98 10.25 20.70
CA THR A 24 4.20 9.50 21.04
C THR A 24 4.52 8.53 19.91
N ALA A 25 4.34 8.99 18.66
CA ALA A 25 4.72 8.25 17.49
C ALA A 25 6.25 8.22 17.41
N ASP A 26 6.80 7.03 17.36
CA ASP A 26 8.25 6.87 17.27
C ASP A 26 8.75 6.94 15.80
N GLN A 27 7.85 6.78 14.83
CA GLN A 27 8.15 7.01 13.40
C GLN A 27 6.97 7.63 12.65
N ILE A 28 7.30 8.52 11.73
CA ILE A 28 6.43 8.91 10.62
C ILE A 28 7.07 8.44 9.31
N TYR A 29 6.25 8.11 8.34
CA TYR A 29 6.75 7.74 7.03
C TYR A 29 5.87 8.27 5.91
N PHE A 30 6.53 8.42 4.76
CA PHE A 30 5.92 8.79 3.50
C PHE A 30 6.30 7.74 2.48
N SER A 31 5.37 7.34 1.64
CA SER A 31 5.63 6.52 0.46
C SER A 31 4.97 7.15 -0.75
N PHE A 32 5.67 7.09 -1.84
CA PHE A 32 5.18 7.48 -3.15
C PHE A 32 5.52 6.37 -4.13
N ASP A 33 4.56 5.99 -4.94
CA ASP A 33 4.73 5.04 -6.02
C ASP A 33 4.16 5.59 -7.33
N ASN A 34 4.78 5.20 -8.43
CA ASN A 34 4.40 5.70 -9.75
C ASN A 34 4.89 4.76 -10.87
N ASP A 35 4.11 4.61 -11.90
CA ASP A 35 4.37 3.80 -13.08
C ASP A 35 5.43 4.35 -14.03
N ILE A 36 5.69 5.65 -14.03
CA ILE A 36 6.72 6.31 -14.87
C ILE A 36 8.08 5.62 -14.76
N VAL A 37 8.42 5.05 -13.59
CA VAL A 37 9.72 4.39 -13.35
C VAL A 37 9.92 3.18 -14.28
N THR A 38 8.85 2.50 -14.66
CA THR A 38 8.89 1.31 -15.53
C THR A 38 8.57 1.64 -16.98
N GLY A 39 8.21 2.90 -17.27
CA GLY A 39 7.89 3.36 -18.64
C GLY A 39 6.54 2.88 -19.15
N SER A 40 5.69 2.33 -18.29
CA SER A 40 4.27 2.13 -18.55
C SER A 40 3.51 3.41 -18.20
N ASP A 41 2.43 3.70 -18.94
CA ASP A 41 1.51 4.80 -18.66
C ASP A 41 0.10 4.21 -18.71
N GLY A 42 -0.54 4.06 -17.53
CA GLY A 42 -1.85 3.44 -17.39
C GLY A 42 -1.90 2.29 -16.37
N ASP A 43 -3.09 1.77 -16.14
CA ASP A 43 -3.44 0.80 -15.10
C ASP A 43 -3.26 1.37 -13.70
N TYR A 44 -2.27 0.97 -12.93
CA TYR A 44 -1.95 1.58 -11.64
C TYR A 44 -1.08 2.82 -11.88
N SER A 45 -1.64 4.01 -11.77
CA SER A 45 -0.93 5.24 -12.13
C SER A 45 -0.05 5.76 -11.01
N ASN A 46 -0.57 5.89 -9.80
CA ASN A 46 0.22 6.29 -8.65
C ASN A 46 -0.47 6.04 -7.30
N GLY A 47 0.34 6.06 -6.25
CA GLY A 47 -0.11 6.05 -4.88
C GLY A 47 0.71 6.96 -3.98
N PHE A 48 0.06 7.41 -2.93
CA PHE A 48 0.66 8.24 -1.90
C PHE A 48 0.23 7.76 -0.53
N VAL A 49 1.21 7.60 0.37
CA VAL A 49 0.98 7.16 1.75
C VAL A 49 1.61 8.15 2.72
N ILE A 50 0.88 8.50 3.75
CA ILE A 50 1.41 9.12 4.96
C ILE A 50 1.00 8.26 6.14
N GLY A 51 1.96 7.91 6.99
CA GLY A 51 1.69 7.03 8.10
C GLY A 51 2.53 7.29 9.34
N TRP A 52 2.08 6.68 10.38
CA TRP A 52 2.63 6.72 11.71
C TRP A 52 2.81 5.29 12.23
N HIS A 53 3.95 5.02 12.85
CA HIS A 53 4.30 3.73 13.43
C HIS A 53 4.78 3.93 14.86
N ALA A 54 4.09 3.33 15.81
CA ALA A 54 4.49 3.40 17.21
C ALA A 54 5.75 2.54 17.44
N LYS A 55 6.57 2.94 18.42
CA LYS A 55 7.72 2.19 18.87
C LYS A 55 7.33 0.75 19.24
N PRO A 56 8.19 -0.23 18.93
CA PRO A 56 7.98 -1.60 19.35
C PRO A 56 7.76 -1.74 20.85
N GLU A 57 6.77 -2.53 21.22
CA GLU A 57 6.43 -2.88 22.61
C GLU A 57 6.45 -4.40 22.80
N HIS A 58 6.42 -4.87 24.04
CA HIS A 58 6.34 -6.31 24.30
C HIS A 58 4.94 -6.88 24.00
N ASN A 59 3.91 -6.07 24.11
CA ASN A 59 2.52 -6.46 23.88
C ASN A 59 1.64 -5.22 23.64
N PHE A 60 0.35 -5.42 23.39
CA PHE A 60 -0.60 -4.36 23.11
C PHE A 60 -1.33 -3.82 24.36
N SER A 61 -0.91 -4.15 25.58
CA SER A 61 -1.64 -3.76 26.79
C SER A 61 -1.74 -2.25 27.01
N ALA A 62 -0.75 -1.48 26.56
CA ALA A 62 -0.74 -0.01 26.61
C ALA A 62 -1.39 0.65 25.39
N ALA A 63 -1.80 -0.13 24.39
CA ALA A 63 -2.43 0.39 23.18
C ALA A 63 -3.90 0.81 23.43
N SER A 64 -4.47 1.63 22.54
CA SER A 64 -5.89 1.91 22.56
C SER A 64 -6.73 0.66 22.32
N SER A 65 -8.00 0.69 22.74
CA SER A 65 -8.93 -0.46 22.60
C SER A 65 -9.07 -0.97 21.17
N VAL A 66 -8.94 -0.10 20.17
CA VAL A 66 -8.99 -0.49 18.75
C VAL A 66 -7.83 -1.41 18.41
N PHE A 67 -6.58 -1.03 18.74
CA PHE A 67 -5.42 -1.87 18.49
C PHE A 67 -5.40 -3.15 19.34
N GLN A 68 -5.89 -3.08 20.57
CA GLN A 68 -6.04 -4.29 21.40
C GLN A 68 -7.01 -5.29 20.75
N TRP A 69 -8.16 -4.80 20.28
CA TRP A 69 -9.14 -5.63 19.56
C TRP A 69 -8.56 -6.20 18.26
N GLN A 70 -7.92 -5.35 17.46
CA GLN A 70 -7.30 -5.77 16.20
C GLN A 70 -6.18 -6.80 16.42
N SER A 71 -5.39 -6.64 17.48
CA SER A 71 -4.31 -7.57 17.83
C SER A 71 -4.81 -8.96 18.24
N ALA A 72 -6.09 -9.10 18.60
CA ALA A 72 -6.68 -10.41 18.90
C ALA A 72 -6.75 -11.34 17.67
N LEU A 73 -6.55 -10.78 16.44
CA LEU A 73 -6.41 -11.56 15.21
C LEU A 73 -4.99 -12.16 15.05
N LEU A 74 -4.03 -11.76 15.88
CA LEU A 74 -2.66 -12.28 15.85
C LEU A 74 -2.50 -13.44 16.83
N PHE A 75 -1.71 -14.44 16.46
CA PHE A 75 -1.37 -15.55 17.34
C PHE A 75 -0.14 -15.18 18.18
N PRO A 76 -0.27 -15.07 19.53
CA PRO A 76 0.85 -14.65 20.38
C PRO A 76 2.02 -15.65 20.35
N GLN A 77 3.23 -15.11 20.45
CA GLN A 77 4.48 -15.88 20.55
C GLN A 77 5.23 -15.49 21.82
N GLN A 78 6.08 -16.39 22.34
CA GLN A 78 6.76 -16.17 23.62
C GLN A 78 7.83 -15.07 23.56
N THR A 79 8.45 -14.86 22.41
CA THR A 79 9.50 -13.84 22.18
C THR A 79 9.14 -13.01 20.96
N GLN A 80 8.35 -11.97 21.16
CA GLN A 80 7.88 -11.13 20.07
C GLN A 80 7.99 -9.64 20.41
N GLN A 81 8.08 -8.84 19.38
CA GLN A 81 7.84 -7.40 19.44
C GLN A 81 6.47 -7.11 18.86
N ALA A 82 5.68 -6.33 19.57
CA ALA A 82 4.35 -5.89 19.17
C ALA A 82 4.44 -4.50 18.54
N HIS A 83 3.90 -4.34 17.36
CA HIS A 83 3.92 -3.12 16.59
C HIS A 83 2.51 -2.70 16.24
N ARG A 84 2.27 -1.40 16.19
CA ARG A 84 1.02 -0.80 15.74
C ARG A 84 1.27 0.48 14.97
N GLY A 85 0.33 0.85 14.15
CA GLY A 85 0.41 2.07 13.39
C GLY A 85 -0.90 2.38 12.70
N ALA A 86 -0.93 3.52 12.03
CA ALA A 86 -2.02 3.92 11.18
C ALA A 86 -1.48 4.70 9.97
N GLN A 87 -2.19 4.64 8.87
CA GLN A 87 -1.82 5.33 7.66
C GLN A 87 -3.05 5.81 6.90
N LEU A 88 -2.87 6.90 6.18
CA LEU A 88 -3.76 7.36 5.15
C LEU A 88 -3.09 7.09 3.82
N TYR A 89 -3.77 6.42 2.90
CA TYR A 89 -3.28 6.25 1.56
C TYR A 89 -4.31 6.62 0.50
N SER A 90 -3.80 7.18 -0.58
CA SER A 90 -4.52 7.48 -1.81
C SER A 90 -3.90 6.68 -2.93
N ARG A 91 -4.74 6.05 -3.75
CA ARG A 91 -4.33 5.32 -4.95
C ARG A 91 -5.22 5.69 -6.11
N MET A 92 -4.68 5.63 -7.31
CA MET A 92 -5.46 5.86 -8.51
C MET A 92 -5.06 4.93 -9.65
N TRP A 93 -6.05 4.62 -10.44
CA TRP A 93 -5.95 3.82 -11.66
C TRP A 93 -6.56 4.61 -12.80
N THR A 94 -5.98 4.49 -13.98
CA THR A 94 -6.44 5.17 -15.18
C THR A 94 -6.33 4.25 -16.39
N PRO A 95 -7.11 4.46 -17.44
CA PRO A 95 -6.82 3.84 -18.73
C PRO A 95 -5.48 4.33 -19.29
N ILE A 96 -4.96 3.62 -20.30
CA ILE A 96 -3.71 3.99 -20.97
C ILE A 96 -3.84 5.37 -21.62
N GLU A 97 -4.96 5.63 -22.32
CA GLU A 97 -5.20 6.91 -23.00
C GLU A 97 -5.96 7.89 -22.09
N ILE A 98 -5.23 8.54 -21.19
CA ILE A 98 -5.81 9.46 -20.20
C ILE A 98 -6.39 10.77 -20.81
N ALA A 99 -6.03 11.11 -22.05
CA ALA A 99 -6.51 12.34 -22.69
C ALA A 99 -7.97 12.29 -23.16
N TYR A 100 -8.54 11.08 -23.30
CA TYR A 100 -9.90 10.93 -23.79
C TYR A 100 -10.93 11.41 -22.76
N ASP A 101 -11.96 12.10 -23.26
CA ASP A 101 -13.09 12.65 -22.51
C ASP A 101 -14.40 11.87 -22.77
N TYR A 102 -14.28 10.56 -23.04
CA TYR A 102 -15.39 9.63 -23.27
C TYR A 102 -15.12 8.28 -22.63
N PRO A 103 -16.17 7.44 -22.39
CA PRO A 103 -16.03 6.12 -21.78
C PRO A 103 -15.11 5.19 -22.59
N GLN A 104 -14.21 4.49 -21.91
CA GLN A 104 -13.30 3.51 -22.50
C GLN A 104 -13.68 2.12 -21.95
N SER A 105 -14.68 1.48 -22.56
CA SER A 105 -15.33 0.28 -22.06
C SER A 105 -14.46 -0.98 -22.02
N GLU A 106 -13.36 -1.00 -22.78
CA GLU A 106 -12.42 -2.12 -22.89
C GLU A 106 -11.11 -1.87 -22.14
N GLU A 107 -10.95 -0.66 -21.58
CA GLU A 107 -9.80 -0.24 -20.81
C GLU A 107 -10.14 -0.15 -19.31
N ARG A 108 -9.10 -0.18 -18.46
CA ARG A 108 -9.26 0.06 -17.04
C ARG A 108 -10.00 1.38 -16.78
N PRO A 109 -11.06 1.38 -15.95
CA PRO A 109 -11.75 2.62 -15.60
C PRO A 109 -10.86 3.57 -14.81
N TYR A 110 -11.15 4.85 -14.88
CA TYR A 110 -10.67 5.77 -13.86
C TYR A 110 -11.21 5.34 -12.50
N ALA A 111 -10.33 5.21 -11.53
CA ALA A 111 -10.69 4.86 -10.17
C ALA A 111 -9.78 5.57 -9.18
N GLY A 112 -10.36 6.25 -8.22
CA GLY A 112 -9.64 6.86 -7.10
C GLY A 112 -10.04 6.21 -5.79
N LEU A 113 -9.08 5.89 -4.94
CA LEU A 113 -9.27 5.30 -3.62
C LEU A 113 -8.61 6.17 -2.56
N LEU A 114 -9.32 6.48 -1.48
CA LEU A 114 -8.78 7.09 -0.28
C LEU A 114 -9.17 6.24 0.93
N GLU A 115 -8.19 5.71 1.67
CA GLU A 115 -8.43 4.85 2.82
C GLU A 115 -7.61 5.26 4.04
N LEU A 116 -8.26 5.17 5.20
CA LEU A 116 -7.61 5.16 6.52
C LEU A 116 -7.43 3.70 6.95
N GLU A 117 -6.20 3.34 7.27
CA GLU A 117 -5.83 1.99 7.66
C GLU A 117 -5.19 1.98 9.04
N SER A 118 -5.57 1.01 9.87
CA SER A 118 -4.91 0.66 11.11
C SER A 118 -4.12 -0.64 10.93
N TYR A 119 -2.99 -0.72 11.60
CA TYR A 119 -2.03 -1.81 11.50
C TYR A 119 -1.67 -2.36 12.87
N THR A 120 -1.61 -3.70 12.99
CA THR A 120 -0.98 -4.40 14.12
C THR A 120 -0.11 -5.55 13.60
N GLY A 121 1.01 -5.80 14.29
CA GLY A 121 1.91 -6.89 13.95
C GLY A 121 2.68 -7.41 15.13
N VAL A 122 3.11 -8.66 15.04
CA VAL A 122 4.00 -9.31 16.02
C VAL A 122 5.15 -9.96 15.26
N PHE A 123 6.37 -9.73 15.77
CA PHE A 123 7.60 -10.07 15.09
C PHE A 123 8.56 -10.82 16.02
N SER A 124 9.16 -11.85 15.47
CA SER A 124 10.31 -12.54 16.01
C SER A 124 11.39 -12.70 14.91
N PRO A 125 12.61 -13.14 15.21
CA PRO A 125 13.64 -13.32 14.18
C PRO A 125 13.29 -14.32 13.07
N SER A 126 12.22 -15.13 13.23
CA SER A 126 11.86 -16.20 12.31
C SER A 126 10.38 -16.28 11.93
N LEU A 127 9.52 -15.48 12.58
CA LEU A 127 8.09 -15.46 12.27
C LEU A 127 7.55 -14.05 12.45
N ALA A 128 6.86 -13.55 11.42
CA ALA A 128 6.14 -12.29 11.44
C ALA A 128 4.66 -12.53 11.14
N GLN A 129 3.78 -11.86 11.87
CA GLN A 129 2.35 -11.84 11.61
C GLN A 129 1.90 -10.39 11.63
N LYS A 130 1.10 -10.01 10.65
CA LYS A 130 0.63 -8.64 10.43
C LYS A 130 -0.81 -8.65 10.01
N ASN A 131 -1.58 -7.67 10.45
CA ASN A 131 -2.90 -7.42 9.90
C ASN A 131 -3.17 -5.93 9.75
N TRP A 132 -4.04 -5.61 8.81
CA TRP A 132 -4.47 -4.27 8.47
C TRP A 132 -5.99 -4.22 8.37
N LEU A 133 -6.57 -3.18 8.92
CA LEU A 133 -8.00 -2.88 8.79
C LEU A 133 -8.14 -1.52 8.15
N SER A 134 -8.77 -1.46 6.99
CA SER A 134 -8.97 -0.23 6.24
C SER A 134 -10.46 0.10 6.11
N VAL A 135 -10.74 1.38 6.13
CA VAL A 135 -12.03 1.95 5.76
C VAL A 135 -11.79 3.17 4.87
N GLY A 136 -12.60 3.32 3.85
CA GLY A 136 -12.38 4.42 2.91
C GLY A 136 -13.49 4.61 1.91
N VAL A 137 -13.15 5.27 0.82
CA VAL A 137 -14.06 5.57 -0.28
C VAL A 137 -13.35 5.40 -1.62
N MET A 138 -14.01 4.72 -2.53
CA MET A 138 -13.70 4.67 -3.96
C MET A 138 -14.55 5.72 -4.69
N GLY A 139 -14.02 6.28 -5.77
CA GLY A 139 -14.73 7.18 -6.68
C GLY A 139 -14.43 8.66 -6.45
N PRO A 140 -15.28 9.60 -6.94
CA PRO A 140 -15.07 11.05 -6.89
C PRO A 140 -14.73 11.60 -5.51
N ALA A 141 -15.31 11.03 -4.44
CA ALA A 141 -15.07 11.47 -3.07
C ALA A 141 -13.64 11.16 -2.57
N SER A 142 -12.88 10.32 -3.27
CA SER A 142 -11.45 10.08 -2.97
C SER A 142 -10.56 11.30 -3.25
N GLY A 143 -10.99 12.21 -4.12
CA GLY A 143 -10.22 13.38 -4.55
C GLY A 143 -9.06 13.07 -5.51
N ALA A 144 -9.00 11.88 -6.07
CA ALA A 144 -7.92 11.42 -6.96
C ALA A 144 -7.81 12.31 -8.22
N GLU A 145 -8.92 12.69 -8.83
CA GLU A 145 -8.96 13.62 -9.97
C GLU A 145 -8.22 14.93 -9.66
N MET A 146 -8.53 15.54 -8.51
CA MET A 146 -7.87 16.79 -8.09
C MET A 146 -6.37 16.57 -7.91
N LEU A 147 -5.98 15.48 -7.26
CA LEU A 147 -4.58 15.16 -7.00
C LEU A 147 -3.82 14.94 -8.31
N GLN A 148 -4.35 14.11 -9.24
CA GLN A 148 -3.72 13.87 -10.54
C GLN A 148 -3.62 15.17 -11.35
N SER A 149 -4.67 15.97 -11.40
CA SER A 149 -4.69 17.25 -12.13
C SER A 149 -3.63 18.23 -11.62
N VAL A 150 -3.41 18.29 -10.29
CA VAL A 150 -2.36 19.11 -9.69
C VAL A 150 -0.97 18.61 -10.07
N VAL A 151 -0.73 17.29 -9.97
CA VAL A 151 0.56 16.68 -10.33
C VAL A 151 0.86 16.91 -11.82
N HIS A 152 -0.09 16.62 -12.72
CA HIS A 152 0.11 16.78 -14.17
C HIS A 152 0.33 18.25 -14.56
N LYS A 153 -0.29 19.18 -13.86
CA LYS A 153 -0.02 20.62 -14.08
C LYS A 153 1.41 21.01 -13.68
N ILE A 154 1.92 20.45 -12.59
CA ILE A 154 3.30 20.73 -12.09
C ILE A 154 4.33 20.08 -13.03
N THR A 155 4.09 18.85 -13.46
CA THR A 155 4.99 18.07 -14.31
C THR A 155 4.86 18.39 -15.80
N SER A 156 3.87 19.20 -16.19
CA SER A 156 3.51 19.48 -17.59
C SER A 156 3.14 18.21 -18.38
N SER A 157 2.56 17.22 -17.70
CA SER A 157 2.08 15.98 -18.29
C SER A 157 0.72 16.16 -18.97
N THR A 158 0.28 15.18 -19.75
CA THR A 158 -1.02 15.17 -20.43
C THR A 158 -2.17 15.36 -19.44
N LYS A 159 -3.10 16.25 -19.73
CA LYS A 159 -4.26 16.48 -18.87
C LYS A 159 -5.21 15.27 -18.93
N PRO A 160 -5.56 14.65 -17.79
CA PRO A 160 -6.55 13.57 -17.77
C PRO A 160 -7.94 14.11 -18.11
N GLY A 161 -8.65 13.46 -19.04
CA GLY A 161 -9.95 13.90 -19.56
C GLY A 161 -11.14 13.09 -19.06
N GLY A 162 -10.93 11.84 -18.63
CA GLY A 162 -12.01 10.86 -18.44
C GLY A 162 -12.52 10.70 -17.01
N TRP A 163 -12.16 11.56 -16.06
CA TRP A 163 -12.60 11.45 -14.67
C TRP A 163 -14.13 11.57 -14.47
N ASP A 164 -14.85 12.17 -15.40
CA ASP A 164 -16.33 12.20 -15.38
C ASP A 164 -16.95 10.79 -15.56
N TYR A 165 -16.16 9.83 -16.04
CA TYR A 165 -16.54 8.44 -16.27
C TYR A 165 -15.90 7.45 -15.29
N GLN A 166 -15.39 7.95 -14.15
CA GLN A 166 -14.78 7.12 -13.13
C GLN A 166 -15.79 6.23 -12.39
N ILE A 167 -15.27 5.24 -11.68
CA ILE A 167 -16.07 4.44 -10.75
C ILE A 167 -16.82 5.36 -9.78
N GLU A 168 -18.11 5.08 -9.56
CA GLU A 168 -18.99 5.84 -8.68
C GLU A 168 -18.56 5.73 -7.20
N ASN A 169 -19.09 6.64 -6.36
CA ASN A 169 -18.77 6.63 -4.94
C ASN A 169 -19.26 5.38 -4.24
N GLN A 170 -18.31 4.64 -3.65
CA GLN A 170 -18.57 3.44 -2.86
C GLN A 170 -17.71 3.47 -1.59
N LEU A 171 -18.31 3.09 -0.45
CA LEU A 171 -17.54 2.89 0.78
C LEU A 171 -16.72 1.61 0.67
N THR A 172 -15.47 1.66 1.12
CA THR A 172 -14.57 0.51 1.15
C THR A 172 -14.31 0.03 2.57
N PHE A 173 -14.24 -1.29 2.74
CA PHE A 173 -13.87 -1.98 3.96
C PHE A 173 -12.94 -3.13 3.61
N GLN A 174 -11.80 -3.21 4.26
CA GLN A 174 -10.79 -4.21 3.96
C GLN A 174 -10.16 -4.76 5.24
N LEU A 175 -10.02 -6.07 5.33
CA LEU A 175 -9.13 -6.76 6.25
C LEU A 175 -8.04 -7.43 5.42
N ALA A 176 -6.77 -7.17 5.76
CA ALA A 176 -5.64 -7.92 5.22
C ALA A 176 -4.88 -8.61 6.34
N TYR A 177 -4.31 -9.77 6.05
CA TYR A 177 -3.49 -10.56 6.98
C TYR A 177 -2.30 -11.12 6.23
N GLU A 178 -1.11 -11.01 6.85
CA GLU A 178 0.11 -11.62 6.32
C GLU A 178 0.84 -12.37 7.43
N VAL A 179 1.25 -13.59 7.10
CA VAL A 179 2.18 -14.38 7.90
C VAL A 179 3.41 -14.70 7.07
N GLU A 180 4.59 -14.50 7.63
CA GLU A 180 5.88 -14.78 7.00
C GLU A 180 6.74 -15.63 7.95
N ALA A 181 7.24 -16.77 7.45
CA ALA A 181 8.05 -17.72 8.21
C ALA A 181 9.42 -17.91 7.56
N LEU A 182 10.47 -17.84 8.36
CA LEU A 182 11.84 -18.08 7.94
C LEU A 182 12.02 -19.55 7.56
N LEU A 183 12.57 -19.81 6.38
CA LEU A 183 12.97 -21.13 5.94
C LEU A 183 14.45 -21.39 6.23
N THR A 184 15.30 -20.42 5.96
CA THR A 184 16.75 -20.51 6.25
C THR A 184 17.36 -19.11 6.36
N ARG A 185 18.38 -18.98 7.19
CA ARG A 185 19.28 -17.82 7.27
C ARG A 185 20.71 -18.29 7.40
N GLN A 186 21.61 -17.70 6.63
CA GLN A 186 23.02 -18.06 6.56
C GLN A 186 23.90 -16.82 6.57
N GLN A 187 25.10 -16.95 7.08
CA GLN A 187 26.13 -15.92 6.91
C GLN A 187 26.55 -15.86 5.43
N ALA A 188 26.74 -14.65 4.95
CA ALA A 188 27.29 -14.34 3.64
C ALA A 188 28.72 -13.78 3.75
N PHE A 189 29.06 -12.80 2.92
CA PHE A 189 30.38 -12.18 2.95
C PHE A 189 30.47 -11.14 4.07
N GLU A 190 31.63 -11.07 4.71
CA GLU A 190 31.90 -10.13 5.83
C GLU A 190 30.89 -10.31 6.96
N ASN A 191 30.13 -9.26 7.28
CA ASN A 191 29.12 -9.26 8.34
C ASN A 191 27.69 -9.42 7.82
N SER A 192 27.51 -9.56 6.50
CA SER A 192 26.19 -9.68 5.91
C SER A 192 25.63 -11.10 6.05
N GLN A 193 24.33 -11.20 5.97
CA GLN A 193 23.54 -12.44 5.97
C GLN A 193 22.68 -12.49 4.72
N TRP A 194 22.22 -13.66 4.36
CA TRP A 194 21.09 -13.84 3.48
C TRP A 194 20.05 -14.74 4.13
N ASP A 195 18.79 -14.50 3.85
CA ASP A 195 17.71 -15.38 4.31
C ASP A 195 16.65 -15.59 3.21
N LEU A 196 15.97 -16.71 3.35
CA LEU A 196 14.81 -17.09 2.54
C LEU A 196 13.65 -17.34 3.48
N SER A 197 12.51 -16.74 3.20
CA SER A 197 11.25 -16.94 3.91
C SER A 197 10.12 -17.27 2.95
N ALA A 198 9.08 -17.92 3.48
CA ALA A 198 7.81 -18.11 2.79
C ALA A 198 6.73 -17.28 3.50
N PHE A 199 5.77 -16.76 2.73
CA PHE A 199 4.67 -16.01 3.29
C PHE A 199 3.33 -16.36 2.63
N ASN A 200 2.25 -16.13 3.35
CA ASN A 200 0.90 -15.99 2.83
C ASN A 200 0.43 -14.57 3.10
N HIS A 201 -0.20 -13.98 2.09
CA HIS A 201 -0.94 -12.72 2.22
C HIS A 201 -2.37 -12.94 1.74
N SER A 202 -3.32 -12.64 2.60
CA SER A 202 -4.74 -12.77 2.29
C SER A 202 -5.47 -11.50 2.67
N MET A 203 -6.42 -11.11 1.84
CA MET A 203 -7.27 -9.94 2.07
C MET A 203 -8.71 -10.28 1.74
N ALA A 204 -9.63 -9.70 2.50
CA ALA A 204 -11.06 -9.85 2.34
C ALA A 204 -11.75 -8.50 2.58
N GLY A 205 -12.64 -8.14 1.68
CA GLY A 205 -13.39 -6.90 1.74
C GLY A 205 -14.12 -6.63 0.43
N ASN A 206 -14.81 -5.52 0.38
CA ASN A 206 -15.48 -5.12 -0.86
C ASN A 206 -14.53 -4.41 -1.84
N PHE A 207 -13.42 -3.83 -1.35
CA PHE A 207 -12.41 -3.27 -2.25
C PHE A 207 -11.72 -4.39 -3.04
N ARG A 208 -11.10 -5.35 -2.35
CA ARG A 208 -10.41 -6.48 -2.99
C ARG A 208 -10.40 -7.70 -2.08
N SER A 209 -10.74 -8.85 -2.60
CA SER A 209 -10.54 -10.13 -1.91
C SER A 209 -9.57 -10.98 -2.72
N GLN A 210 -8.48 -11.40 -2.08
CA GLN A 210 -7.39 -12.13 -2.72
C GLN A 210 -6.65 -12.97 -1.69
N SER A 211 -6.12 -14.11 -2.10
CA SER A 211 -5.15 -14.87 -1.30
C SER A 211 -3.96 -15.25 -2.15
N SER A 212 -2.76 -15.03 -1.64
CA SER A 212 -1.50 -15.33 -2.32
C SER A 212 -0.49 -15.96 -1.38
N VAL A 213 0.41 -16.75 -1.96
CA VAL A 213 1.58 -17.32 -1.30
C VAL A 213 2.84 -16.90 -2.04
N GLY A 214 3.94 -16.79 -1.34
CA GLY A 214 5.16 -16.31 -1.96
C GLY A 214 6.41 -16.62 -1.18
N LEU A 215 7.52 -16.19 -1.76
CA LEU A 215 8.87 -16.30 -1.20
C LEU A 215 9.53 -14.93 -1.16
N THR A 216 10.31 -14.70 -0.11
CA THR A 216 11.16 -13.51 0.04
C THR A 216 12.60 -13.97 0.22
N LEU A 217 13.51 -13.49 -0.64
CA LEU A 217 14.94 -13.58 -0.48
C LEU A 217 15.44 -12.22 -0.01
N ARG A 218 16.21 -12.17 1.08
CA ARG A 218 16.87 -10.95 1.57
C ARG A 218 18.36 -11.18 1.71
N TRP A 219 19.12 -10.13 1.49
CA TRP A 219 20.57 -10.09 1.71
C TRP A 219 20.94 -8.73 2.31
N GLY A 220 21.67 -8.73 3.41
CA GLY A 220 22.07 -7.49 4.09
C GLY A 220 22.49 -7.71 5.52
N ASP A 221 22.43 -6.63 6.29
CA ASP A 221 22.83 -6.59 7.69
C ASP A 221 21.60 -6.78 8.61
N ASP A 222 21.80 -7.32 9.81
CA ASP A 222 20.80 -7.37 10.88
C ASP A 222 19.44 -8.00 10.47
N LEU A 223 19.46 -9.00 9.58
CA LEU A 223 18.23 -9.59 9.03
C LEU A 223 17.33 -10.25 10.06
N ASP A 224 17.86 -10.66 11.20
CA ASP A 224 17.10 -11.19 12.34
C ASP A 224 16.27 -10.12 13.05
N GLN A 225 16.78 -8.91 13.16
CA GLN A 225 16.08 -7.77 13.80
C GLN A 225 15.04 -7.15 12.86
N THR A 226 15.26 -7.23 11.56
CA THR A 226 14.40 -6.63 10.53
C THR A 226 13.45 -7.64 9.88
N PHE A 227 13.31 -8.86 10.44
CA PHE A 227 12.42 -9.87 9.88
C PHE A 227 10.96 -9.38 9.83
N GLY A 228 10.28 -9.59 8.70
CA GLY A 228 8.91 -9.14 8.47
C GLY A 228 8.76 -7.66 8.12
N GLN A 229 9.85 -6.92 7.86
CA GLN A 229 9.78 -5.48 7.47
C GLN A 229 9.13 -5.25 6.11
N LEU A 230 9.07 -6.25 5.25
CA LEU A 230 8.44 -6.18 3.94
C LEU A 230 6.95 -6.52 4.04
N SER A 231 6.15 -5.99 3.15
CA SER A 231 4.73 -6.31 2.97
C SER A 231 4.44 -6.59 1.50
N SER A 232 3.39 -7.36 1.24
CA SER A 232 2.97 -7.73 -0.13
C SER A 232 2.35 -6.58 -0.91
N GLN A 233 1.95 -5.53 -0.23
CA GLN A 233 1.41 -4.33 -0.87
C GLN A 233 2.33 -3.14 -0.67
N ALA A 234 2.55 -2.38 -1.74
CA ALA A 234 3.26 -1.11 -1.66
C ALA A 234 2.59 -0.17 -0.66
N GLY A 235 3.40 0.50 0.15
CA GLY A 235 2.92 1.43 1.17
C GLY A 235 2.39 0.78 2.44
N HIS A 236 2.15 -0.55 2.50
CA HIS A 236 1.79 -1.21 3.75
C HIS A 236 2.98 -1.32 4.69
N LEU A 237 2.71 -1.05 5.97
CA LEU A 237 3.70 -1.16 7.02
C LEU A 237 4.05 -2.63 7.29
N GLY A 238 5.33 -2.86 7.50
CA GLY A 238 5.85 -4.10 8.05
C GLY A 238 6.46 -3.88 9.44
N ASN A 239 7.58 -4.51 9.72
CA ASN A 239 8.34 -4.29 10.94
C ASN A 239 8.90 -2.86 11.00
N TYR A 240 9.13 -2.37 12.19
CA TYR A 240 9.78 -1.09 12.45
C TYR A 240 11.17 -1.04 11.82
N THR A 241 11.43 -0.02 10.99
CA THR A 241 12.65 0.04 10.18
C THR A 241 13.59 1.13 10.71
N HIS A 242 14.59 0.72 11.46
CA HIS A 242 15.72 1.54 11.88
C HIS A 242 16.95 0.65 12.10
N SER A 243 18.13 1.24 12.17
CA SER A 243 19.37 0.54 12.56
C SER A 243 19.88 1.11 13.87
N ALA A 244 20.33 0.24 14.77
CA ALA A 244 21.07 0.66 15.96
C ALA A 244 22.51 1.08 15.65
N ASN A 245 23.03 0.69 14.48
CA ASN A 245 24.37 1.03 14.02
C ASN A 245 24.41 2.48 13.49
N SER A 246 25.35 3.29 13.99
CA SER A 246 25.56 4.68 13.55
C SER A 246 25.90 4.78 12.06
N ASP A 247 26.57 3.77 11.52
CA ASP A 247 26.96 3.70 10.11
C ASP A 247 25.81 3.24 9.20
N GLY A 248 24.67 2.88 9.84
CA GLY A 248 23.48 2.35 9.16
C GLY A 248 23.56 0.86 8.91
N SER A 249 22.48 0.34 8.35
CA SER A 249 22.38 -1.03 7.82
C SER A 249 21.67 -0.98 6.46
N TRP A 250 21.84 -2.02 5.69
CA TRP A 250 21.21 -2.14 4.39
C TRP A 250 20.58 -3.54 4.21
N THR A 251 19.54 -3.60 3.40
CA THR A 251 18.91 -4.85 3.00
C THR A 251 18.50 -4.76 1.52
N ALA A 252 19.04 -5.64 0.69
CA ALA A 252 18.51 -5.89 -0.64
C ALA A 252 17.52 -7.06 -0.57
N TYR A 253 16.48 -7.04 -1.40
CA TYR A 253 15.48 -8.11 -1.40
C TYR A 253 14.91 -8.38 -2.78
N ALA A 254 14.46 -9.62 -2.95
CA ALA A 254 13.59 -10.06 -4.02
C ALA A 254 12.40 -10.79 -3.41
N ARG A 255 11.19 -10.45 -3.84
CA ARG A 255 9.95 -11.04 -3.35
C ARG A 255 9.10 -11.44 -4.55
N VAL A 256 8.54 -12.64 -4.51
CA VAL A 256 7.64 -13.15 -5.55
C VAL A 256 6.43 -13.78 -4.91
N GLN A 257 5.27 -13.62 -5.52
CA GLN A 257 4.03 -14.24 -5.06
C GLN A 257 3.12 -14.61 -6.22
N ALA A 258 2.26 -15.59 -5.99
CA ALA A 258 1.16 -15.94 -6.87
C ALA A 258 -0.08 -16.24 -6.03
N GLY A 259 -1.26 -15.97 -6.59
CA GLY A 259 -2.49 -16.11 -5.87
C GLY A 259 -3.73 -16.03 -6.74
N TYR A 260 -4.86 -15.96 -6.06
CA TYR A 260 -6.17 -15.88 -6.68
C TYR A 260 -6.95 -14.68 -6.13
N ARG A 261 -7.46 -13.85 -7.05
CA ARG A 261 -8.28 -12.67 -6.77
C ARG A 261 -9.73 -13.01 -7.01
N PHE A 262 -10.58 -12.77 -6.03
CA PHE A 262 -12.01 -13.09 -6.08
C PHE A 262 -12.85 -11.91 -6.57
N ASN A 263 -12.50 -10.68 -6.16
CA ASN A 263 -13.10 -9.42 -6.61
C ASN A 263 -12.07 -8.30 -6.63
N ASP A 264 -12.35 -7.28 -7.44
CA ASP A 264 -11.53 -6.06 -7.53
C ASP A 264 -12.41 -4.87 -7.89
N LEU A 265 -12.69 -4.00 -6.92
CA LEU A 265 -13.57 -2.85 -7.11
C LEU A 265 -13.07 -1.86 -8.17
N THR A 266 -11.76 -1.87 -8.47
CA THR A 266 -11.19 -1.04 -9.55
C THR A 266 -11.55 -1.52 -10.96
N ILE A 267 -12.17 -2.71 -11.07
CA ILE A 267 -12.60 -3.34 -12.31
C ILE A 267 -14.11 -3.58 -12.29
N ASP A 268 -14.64 -4.12 -11.15
CA ASP A 268 -16.05 -4.51 -10.98
C ASP A 268 -16.91 -3.39 -10.38
N GLY A 269 -16.36 -2.22 -10.08
CA GLY A 269 -17.09 -1.12 -9.45
C GLY A 269 -18.19 -0.56 -10.36
N ASP A 270 -19.18 0.08 -9.73
CA ASP A 270 -20.28 0.72 -10.46
C ASP A 270 -19.75 1.85 -11.34
N LEU A 271 -20.08 1.81 -12.62
CA LEU A 271 -19.67 2.77 -13.64
C LEU A 271 -20.89 3.46 -14.25
N PRO A 272 -20.78 4.72 -14.72
CA PRO A 272 -21.84 5.42 -15.45
C PRO A 272 -22.02 4.91 -16.90
N TYR A 273 -21.34 3.85 -17.28
CA TYR A 273 -21.39 3.22 -18.60
C TYR A 273 -21.17 1.70 -18.50
N ASP A 274 -21.52 0.96 -19.55
CA ASP A 274 -21.29 -0.47 -19.62
C ASP A 274 -19.82 -0.77 -19.90
N SER A 275 -19.17 -1.54 -19.03
CA SER A 275 -17.81 -2.04 -19.20
C SER A 275 -17.86 -3.52 -19.60
N SER A 276 -16.92 -3.92 -20.47
CA SER A 276 -16.73 -5.31 -20.88
C SER A 276 -15.59 -6.01 -20.15
N LEU A 277 -15.03 -5.39 -19.11
CA LEU A 277 -13.89 -5.94 -18.39
C LEU A 277 -14.30 -7.15 -17.55
N GLU A 278 -13.45 -8.15 -17.57
CA GLU A 278 -13.54 -9.34 -16.71
C GLU A 278 -12.26 -9.48 -15.92
N ILE A 279 -12.37 -9.68 -14.60
CA ILE A 279 -11.19 -9.86 -13.74
C ILE A 279 -10.36 -11.05 -14.22
N LYS A 280 -9.05 -10.88 -14.27
CA LYS A 280 -8.09 -11.97 -14.33
C LYS A 280 -7.86 -12.47 -12.90
N HIS A 281 -8.38 -13.65 -12.59
CA HIS A 281 -8.35 -14.20 -11.23
C HIS A 281 -6.96 -14.65 -10.78
N GLU A 282 -6.18 -15.28 -11.67
CA GLU A 282 -4.82 -15.71 -11.36
C GLU A 282 -3.90 -14.49 -11.40
N GLN A 283 -3.31 -14.20 -10.27
CA GLN A 283 -2.43 -13.05 -10.08
C GLN A 283 -1.01 -13.49 -9.72
N ALA A 284 -0.03 -12.79 -10.26
CA ALA A 284 1.36 -12.93 -9.87
C ALA A 284 2.00 -11.54 -9.66
N GLN A 285 2.93 -11.45 -8.74
CA GLN A 285 3.66 -10.23 -8.44
C GLN A 285 5.12 -10.54 -8.14
N ALA A 286 6.01 -9.65 -8.53
CA ALA A 286 7.42 -9.67 -8.18
C ALA A 286 7.86 -8.28 -7.71
N SER A 287 8.74 -8.23 -6.71
CA SER A 287 9.29 -6.98 -6.17
C SER A 287 10.79 -7.12 -5.98
N LEU A 288 11.53 -6.12 -6.37
CA LEU A 288 12.97 -6.00 -6.15
C LEU A 288 13.24 -4.66 -5.47
N GLY A 289 14.07 -4.64 -4.44
CA GLY A 289 14.33 -3.38 -3.77
C GLY A 289 15.50 -3.42 -2.81
N VAL A 290 15.76 -2.23 -2.28
CA VAL A 290 16.79 -1.99 -1.26
C VAL A 290 16.24 -1.09 -0.17
N ILE A 291 16.69 -1.32 1.04
CA ILE A 291 16.40 -0.50 2.21
C ILE A 291 17.73 -0.07 2.81
N TRP A 292 17.87 1.22 3.10
CA TRP A 292 18.92 1.78 3.92
C TRP A 292 18.32 2.33 5.20
N ALA A 293 18.77 1.84 6.32
CA ALA A 293 18.26 2.22 7.64
C ALA A 293 19.39 2.79 8.50
N PHE A 294 19.13 3.92 9.12
CA PHE A 294 19.99 4.62 10.07
C PHE A 294 19.25 4.80 11.40
N PRO A 295 19.92 5.23 12.47
CA PRO A 295 19.28 5.37 13.77
C PRO A 295 18.05 6.28 13.81
N THR A 296 17.99 7.28 12.92
CA THR A 296 16.94 8.32 12.94
C THR A 296 16.11 8.40 11.65
N TRP A 297 16.46 7.65 10.63
CA TRP A 297 15.73 7.65 9.36
C TRP A 297 16.03 6.39 8.54
N SER A 298 15.16 6.09 7.61
CA SER A 298 15.41 5.06 6.59
C SER A 298 14.81 5.47 5.24
N VAL A 299 15.37 4.89 4.18
CA VAL A 299 14.84 4.99 2.81
C VAL A 299 14.69 3.59 2.26
N ARG A 300 13.54 3.31 1.67
CA ARG A 300 13.27 2.14 0.84
C ARG A 300 13.06 2.60 -0.59
N TRP A 301 13.68 1.88 -1.53
CA TRP A 301 13.41 1.99 -2.95
C TRP A 301 13.12 0.60 -3.52
N SER A 302 12.07 0.47 -4.35
CA SER A 302 11.76 -0.79 -5.04
C SER A 302 11.16 -0.54 -6.42
N VAL A 303 11.20 -1.61 -7.21
CA VAL A 303 10.40 -1.76 -8.42
C VAL A 303 9.53 -2.98 -8.22
N ASP A 304 8.24 -2.80 -8.44
CA ASP A 304 7.22 -3.81 -8.25
C ASP A 304 6.56 -4.10 -9.60
N PHE A 305 6.43 -5.38 -9.94
CA PHE A 305 5.79 -5.89 -11.16
C PHE A 305 4.59 -6.73 -10.76
N TYR A 306 3.51 -6.61 -11.52
CA TYR A 306 2.30 -7.42 -11.34
C TYR A 306 1.77 -7.88 -12.69
N SER A 307 1.16 -9.07 -12.70
CA SER A 307 0.51 -9.61 -13.89
C SER A 307 -0.75 -8.81 -14.20
N LYS A 308 -1.20 -8.85 -15.45
CA LYS A 308 -2.46 -8.21 -15.86
C LYS A 308 -3.61 -8.57 -14.91
N GLU A 309 -4.46 -7.60 -14.64
CA GLU A 309 -5.54 -7.70 -13.65
C GLU A 309 -6.90 -8.00 -14.29
N TYR A 310 -7.03 -7.82 -15.63
CA TYR A 310 -8.25 -8.13 -16.39
C TYR A 310 -7.93 -8.90 -17.69
N GLN A 311 -8.91 -9.60 -18.23
CA GLN A 311 -8.68 -10.57 -19.32
C GLN A 311 -8.24 -9.91 -20.65
N SER A 312 -8.84 -8.76 -20.98
CA SER A 312 -8.60 -8.03 -22.24
C SER A 312 -7.34 -7.16 -22.23
N ASP A 313 -6.64 -7.08 -21.08
CA ASP A 313 -5.40 -6.33 -21.00
C ASP A 313 -4.37 -6.84 -22.01
N VAL A 314 -3.79 -5.90 -22.77
CA VAL A 314 -2.84 -6.22 -23.85
C VAL A 314 -1.46 -6.54 -23.34
N ASP A 315 -1.10 -6.01 -22.18
CA ASP A 315 0.18 -6.25 -21.53
C ASP A 315 0.06 -7.32 -20.45
N ASP A 316 0.90 -8.33 -20.52
CA ASP A 316 0.89 -9.42 -19.52
C ASP A 316 1.47 -9.00 -18.16
N TRP A 317 2.29 -7.95 -18.13
CA TRP A 317 2.94 -7.42 -16.94
C TRP A 317 2.99 -5.90 -16.93
N HIS A 318 2.68 -5.35 -15.78
CA HIS A 318 2.80 -3.93 -15.45
C HIS A 318 3.81 -3.73 -14.33
N GLY A 319 4.27 -2.50 -14.16
CA GLY A 319 5.22 -2.22 -13.10
C GLY A 319 5.15 -0.78 -12.63
N TYR A 320 5.63 -0.56 -11.41
CA TYR A 320 5.78 0.77 -10.83
C TYR A 320 6.99 0.83 -9.91
N GLY A 321 7.52 2.03 -9.73
CA GLY A 321 8.57 2.29 -8.75
C GLY A 321 8.00 2.80 -7.45
N VAL A 322 8.61 2.43 -6.32
CA VAL A 322 8.23 2.88 -4.98
C VAL A 322 9.43 3.53 -4.30
N ILE A 323 9.20 4.68 -3.71
CA ILE A 323 10.15 5.30 -2.77
C ILE A 323 9.45 5.59 -1.45
N SER A 324 10.04 5.14 -0.35
CA SER A 324 9.52 5.42 0.99
C SER A 324 10.61 6.04 1.86
N TYR A 325 10.24 7.03 2.64
CA TYR A 325 11.09 7.67 3.63
C TYR A 325 10.44 7.55 5.01
N THR A 326 11.21 7.09 5.98
CA THR A 326 10.78 6.98 7.38
C THR A 326 11.68 7.84 8.25
N LYS A 327 11.08 8.55 9.20
CA LYS A 327 11.76 9.39 10.19
C LYS A 327 11.38 8.94 11.59
N VAL A 328 12.38 8.66 12.42
CA VAL A 328 12.22 8.48 13.88
C VAL A 328 12.03 9.86 14.52
N LEU A 329 11.04 9.97 15.43
CA LEU A 329 10.65 11.21 16.12
C LEU A 329 11.41 11.39 17.45
#